data_5c4a39fee37a5916536099bc59c14506
#
_entry.id   5c4a39fee37a5916536099bc59c14506
#
_cell.length_a   1.000
_cell.length_b   1.000
_cell.length_c   1.000
_cell.angle_alpha   90.00
_cell.angle_beta   90.00
_cell.angle_gamma   90.00
#
_symmetry.space_group_name_H-M   'P 1'
#
loop_
_entity.id
_entity.type
_entity.pdbx_description
1 polymer ?
#
loop_
_entity_poly.entity_id
_entity_poly.type
_entity_poly.pdbx_seq_one_letter_code
_entity_poly.pdbx_strand_id
1 'polypeptide(L)' 'MRRRFVLCIDNKGYEASLIPRKIYQVIPDEQAEQDDFVRVIDESGEDYLYHMSHFVELPAEVERVLAAA' A
#
# COMPACT_ATOMS: atom_id res chain seq x y z
N MET A 1 -0.44 -0.76 -17.72
CA MET A 1 -0.52 -1.47 -16.43
C MET A 1 -1.22 -0.59 -15.39
N ARG A 2 -2.17 -1.14 -14.66
CA ARG A 2 -2.94 -0.38 -13.67
C ARG A 2 -2.09 -0.15 -12.42
N ARG A 3 -2.03 1.10 -11.95
CA ARG A 3 -1.41 1.41 -10.66
C ARG A 3 -2.39 1.09 -9.55
N ARG A 4 -1.90 0.43 -8.52
CA ARG A 4 -2.69 0.09 -7.34
C ARG A 4 -2.23 0.93 -6.15
N PHE A 5 -3.19 1.24 -5.29
CA PHE A 5 -2.94 2.02 -4.08
C PHE A 5 -3.70 1.39 -2.92
N VAL A 6 -3.16 1.57 -1.72
CA VAL A 6 -3.80 1.13 -0.49
C VAL A 6 -3.79 2.27 0.52
N LEU A 7 -4.80 2.26 1.39
CA LEU A 7 -4.91 3.23 2.49
C LEU A 7 -4.41 2.56 3.76
N CYS A 8 -3.46 3.19 4.44
CA CYS A 8 -2.98 2.70 5.73
C CYS A 8 -4.04 2.96 6.80
N ILE A 9 -4.46 1.90 7.50
CA ILE A 9 -5.43 2.00 8.59
C ILE A 9 -4.81 1.71 9.95
N ASP A 10 -3.61 1.11 9.98
CA ASP A 10 -2.95 0.75 11.23
C ASP A 10 -1.45 0.70 10.99
N ASN A 11 -0.69 1.49 11.74
CA ASN A 11 0.76 1.50 11.61
C ASN A 11 1.47 0.88 12.84
N LYS A 12 0.77 0.14 13.67
CA LYS A 12 1.35 -0.44 14.88
C LYS A 12 2.56 -1.29 14.57
N GLY A 13 3.69 -0.99 15.19
CA GLY A 13 4.96 -1.65 14.95
C GLY A 13 5.78 -1.00 13.82
N TYR A 14 5.20 -0.08 13.06
CA TYR A 14 5.85 0.56 11.90
C TYR A 14 5.65 2.07 11.90
N GLU A 15 5.68 2.68 13.08
CA GLU A 15 5.34 4.09 13.25
C GLU A 15 6.26 5.03 12.48
N ALA A 16 7.50 4.61 12.23
CA ALA A 16 8.44 5.43 11.47
C ALA A 16 8.27 5.27 9.95
N SER A 17 7.61 4.20 9.51
CA SER A 17 7.54 3.84 8.09
C SER A 17 6.17 4.07 7.48
N LEU A 18 5.10 4.06 8.28
CA LEU A 18 3.73 4.19 7.81
C LEU A 18 2.99 5.25 8.62
N ILE A 19 2.14 6.00 7.94
CA ILE A 19 1.28 7.02 8.56
C ILE A 19 -0.17 6.59 8.40
N PRO A 20 -0.95 6.49 9.49
CA PRO A 20 -2.37 6.14 9.37
C PRO A 20 -3.12 7.15 8.52
N ARG A 21 -4.05 6.65 7.72
CA ARG A 21 -4.90 7.44 6.82
C ARG A 21 -4.15 8.04 5.64
N LYS A 22 -2.91 7.61 5.41
CA LYS A 22 -2.16 7.97 4.22
C LYS A 22 -2.27 6.87 3.16
N ILE A 23 -2.21 7.27 1.89
CA ILE A 23 -2.30 6.38 0.75
C ILE A 23 -0.90 6.04 0.27
N TYR A 24 -0.65 4.75 0.00
CA TYR A 24 0.64 4.27 -0.47
C TYR A 24 0.48 3.52 -1.80
N GLN A 25 1.47 3.65 -2.67
CA GLN A 25 1.49 2.95 -3.94
C GLN A 25 1.93 1.50 -3.73
N VAL A 26 1.22 0.58 -4.36
CA VAL A 26 1.53 -0.85 -4.33
C VAL A 26 2.45 -1.18 -5.50
N ILE A 27 3.49 -1.95 -5.21
CA ILE A 27 4.33 -2.58 -6.22
C ILE A 27 3.83 -4.01 -6.39
N PRO A 28 3.40 -4.41 -7.59
CA PRO A 28 2.86 -5.77 -7.78
C PRO A 28 3.85 -6.84 -7.36
N ASP A 29 3.38 -7.80 -6.56
CA ASP A 29 4.18 -8.92 -6.08
C ASP A 29 3.21 -10.07 -5.78
N GLU A 30 2.98 -10.91 -6.80
CA GLU A 30 1.98 -11.96 -6.70
C GLU A 30 2.27 -12.95 -5.57
N GLN A 31 3.52 -13.30 -5.38
CA GLN A 31 3.89 -14.25 -4.35
C GLN A 31 3.60 -13.71 -2.95
N ALA A 32 3.93 -12.45 -2.72
CA ALA A 32 3.64 -11.81 -1.44
C ALA A 32 2.13 -11.75 -1.20
N GLU A 33 1.36 -11.44 -2.23
CA GLU A 33 -0.09 -11.29 -2.11
C GLU A 33 -0.77 -12.62 -1.82
N GLN A 34 -0.21 -13.73 -2.25
CA GLN A 34 -0.72 -15.07 -1.91
C GLN A 34 -0.61 -15.33 -0.39
N ASP A 35 0.33 -14.71 0.27
CA ASP A 35 0.56 -14.87 1.70
C ASP A 35 -0.01 -13.72 2.52
N ASP A 36 -0.94 -12.95 1.95
CA ASP A 36 -1.57 -11.79 2.58
C ASP A 36 -0.58 -10.66 2.91
N PHE A 37 0.52 -10.60 2.19
CA PHE A 37 1.45 -9.47 2.25
C PHE A 37 1.27 -8.59 1.04
N VAL A 38 1.64 -7.32 1.19
CA VAL A 38 1.61 -6.35 0.11
C VAL A 38 2.92 -5.57 0.11
N ARG A 39 3.46 -5.33 -1.08
CA ARG A 39 4.67 -4.53 -1.24
C ARG A 39 4.26 -3.10 -1.54
N VAL A 40 4.65 -2.17 -0.67
CA VAL A 40 4.31 -0.76 -0.84
C VAL A 40 5.57 0.09 -0.76
N ILE A 41 5.54 1.27 -1.38
CA ILE A 41 6.58 2.29 -1.21
C ILE A 41 6.20 3.07 0.05
N ASP A 42 6.99 2.93 1.10
CA ASP A 42 6.67 3.53 2.40
C ASP A 42 7.30 4.93 2.57
N GLU A 43 7.29 5.45 3.79
CA GLU A 43 7.81 6.80 4.07
C GLU A 43 9.30 6.94 3.79
N SER A 44 10.05 5.83 3.74
CA SER A 44 11.47 5.87 3.37
C SER A 44 11.69 6.11 1.88
N GLY A 45 10.66 5.97 1.07
CA GLY A 45 10.76 6.05 -0.38
C GLY A 45 11.18 4.74 -1.03
N GLU A 46 11.39 3.70 -0.25
CA GLU A 46 11.73 2.37 -0.75
C GLU A 46 10.56 1.43 -0.56
N ASP A 47 10.58 0.30 -1.28
CA ASP A 47 9.51 -0.68 -1.18
C ASP A 47 9.83 -1.74 -0.14
N TYR A 48 8.82 -2.06 0.68
CA TYR A 48 8.91 -3.09 1.71
C TYR A 48 7.62 -3.89 1.75
N LEU A 49 7.73 -5.11 2.27
CA LEU A 49 6.58 -5.98 2.48
C LEU A 49 5.96 -5.73 3.84
N TYR A 50 4.64 -5.57 3.85
CA TYR A 50 3.83 -5.44 5.07
C TYR A 50 2.66 -6.40 4.99
N HIS A 51 2.17 -6.86 6.14
CA HIS A 51 0.95 -7.66 6.16
C HIS A 51 -0.23 -6.79 5.72
N MET A 52 -1.10 -7.36 4.90
CA MET A 52 -2.24 -6.63 4.34
C MET A 52 -3.18 -6.05 5.41
N SER A 53 -3.15 -6.60 6.64
CA SER A 53 -3.98 -6.10 7.75
C SER A 53 -3.71 -4.63 8.11
N HIS A 54 -2.59 -4.07 7.68
CA HIS A 54 -2.28 -2.65 7.92
C HIS A 54 -3.01 -1.73 6.95
N PHE A 55 -3.66 -2.28 5.94
CA PHE A 55 -4.20 -1.50 4.83
C PHE A 55 -5.59 -1.94 4.42
N VAL A 56 -6.26 -1.08 3.63
CA VAL A 56 -7.43 -1.46 2.85
C VAL A 56 -7.17 -1.06 1.41
N GLU A 57 -7.68 -1.83 0.47
CA GLU A 57 -7.57 -1.52 -0.94
C GLU A 57 -8.55 -0.40 -1.31
N LEU A 58 -8.14 0.44 -2.26
CA LEU A 58 -9.00 1.50 -2.76
C LEU A 58 -9.78 1.02 -3.98
N PRO A 59 -11.00 1.56 -4.18
CA PRO A 59 -11.77 1.27 -5.39
C PRO A 59 -11.01 1.67 -6.65
N ALA A 60 -11.26 0.98 -7.76
CA ALA A 60 -10.60 1.26 -9.03
C ALA A 60 -10.78 2.71 -9.49
N GLU A 61 -11.94 3.30 -9.21
CA GLU A 61 -12.22 4.70 -9.55
C GLU A 61 -11.26 5.65 -8.84
N VAL A 62 -10.99 5.40 -7.58
CA VAL A 62 -10.07 6.22 -6.80
C VAL A 62 -8.64 6.02 -7.32
N GLU A 63 -8.27 4.77 -7.62
CA GLU A 63 -6.95 4.47 -8.17
C GLU A 63 -6.70 5.20 -9.48
N ARG A 64 -7.71 5.31 -10.34
CA ARG A 64 -7.57 6.04 -11.60
C ARG A 64 -7.28 7.51 -11.38
N VAL A 65 -7.94 8.12 -10.41
CA VAL A 65 -7.70 9.53 -10.08
C VAL A 65 -6.28 9.73 -9.57
N LEU A 66 -5.84 8.86 -8.67
CA LEU A 66 -4.49 8.95 -8.09
C LEU A 66 -3.41 8.72 -9.15
N ALA A 67 -3.62 7.78 -10.06
CA ALA A 67 -2.66 7.46 -11.10
C ALA A 67 -2.55 8.56 -12.16
N ALA A 68 -3.59 9.37 -12.33
CA ALA A 68 -3.61 10.46 -13.31
C ALA A 68 -2.94 11.73 -12.79
N ALA A 69 -2.71 11.82 -11.51
CA ALA A 69 -2.18 13.03 -10.88
C ALA A 69 -0.69 13.25 -11.17
#